data_aca1892d1be85a458d6281a49cdc5ec2
#
_entry.id   aca1892d1be85a458d6281a49cdc5ec2
#
_cell.length_a   1.000
_cell.length_b   1.000
_cell.length_c   1.000
_cell.angle_alpha   90.00
_cell.angle_beta   90.00
_cell.angle_gamma   90.00
#
_symmetry.space_group_name_H-M   'P 1'
#
loop_
_entity.id
_entity.type
_entity.pdbx_description
1 polymer ?
#
loop_
_entity_poly.entity_id
_entity_poly.type
_entity_poly.pdbx_seq_one_letter_code
_entity_poly.pdbx_strand_id
1 'polypeptide(L)'
;MDAPQIPASQLSALEDGLPSALSLLYRGRLSSCNYDCDYCPFAKTRDSRATLQRDAADLARFVDWAARQTTTLSILFTPWGEGLVRKHYREAMIALSHLPHVRRVAIQTNLCIGTRWLERVDTRSFALWCTYHPSQVSLRAFVDRCLDLRRRGIRFSVGMVALRESFDEIERLRAMLPVDVPMWLNAYDQRTADYYDGADTARLTAIDPHFGYNLAPPPSVGAPCATGESVLSVNGDGDVRRCHFVAEPLGNLHDGSFAARLGPKPCPNPVCDCFIGYVHRKDLPFARDYADGQLERVPAR
;
A
#
# COMPACT_ATOMS: atom_id res chain seq x y z
N MET A 1 16.74 28.00 -13.03
CA MET A 1 17.92 27.15 -12.76
C MET A 1 17.50 25.74 -13.16
N ASP A 2 18.00 25.30 -14.31
CA ASP A 2 17.71 23.97 -14.84
C ASP A 2 18.32 22.90 -13.93
N ALA A 3 17.55 21.88 -13.61
CA ALA A 3 18.06 20.73 -12.85
C ALA A 3 19.17 20.04 -13.66
N PRO A 4 20.25 19.58 -13.04
CA PRO A 4 21.33 18.91 -13.73
C PRO A 4 20.80 17.65 -14.45
N GLN A 5 20.90 17.64 -15.77
CA GLN A 5 20.58 16.45 -16.58
C GLN A 5 21.70 15.40 -16.36
N ILE A 6 21.29 14.23 -15.86
CA ILE A 6 22.19 13.07 -15.72
C ILE A 6 22.56 12.60 -17.15
N PRO A 7 23.84 12.44 -17.48
CA PRO A 7 24.27 11.94 -18.80
C PRO A 7 23.73 10.53 -19.08
N ALA A 8 23.36 10.25 -20.34
CA ALA A 8 22.82 8.96 -20.76
C ALA A 8 23.71 7.75 -20.40
N SER A 9 25.05 7.96 -20.35
CA SER A 9 26.02 6.94 -19.91
C SER A 9 25.95 6.60 -18.42
N GLN A 10 25.49 7.52 -17.58
CA GLN A 10 25.24 7.24 -16.15
C GLN A 10 23.88 6.55 -15.93
N LEU A 11 22.91 6.77 -16.80
CA LEU A 11 21.63 6.06 -16.79
C LEU A 11 21.80 4.58 -17.13
N SER A 12 22.63 4.24 -18.16
CA SER A 12 22.88 2.83 -18.52
C SER A 12 23.65 2.06 -17.44
N ALA A 13 24.57 2.71 -16.72
CA ALA A 13 25.30 2.09 -15.62
C ALA A 13 24.45 1.82 -14.38
N LEU A 14 23.30 2.53 -14.22
CA LEU A 14 22.33 2.30 -13.15
C LEU A 14 21.41 1.10 -13.45
N GLU A 15 21.20 0.79 -14.72
CA GLU A 15 20.37 -0.34 -15.17
C GLU A 15 21.02 -1.70 -14.92
N ASP A 16 22.35 -1.79 -14.98
CA ASP A 16 23.11 -3.04 -14.81
C ASP A 16 23.10 -3.62 -13.37
N GLY A 17 22.57 -2.88 -12.38
CA GLY A 17 22.54 -3.29 -10.97
C GLY A 17 21.16 -3.53 -10.38
N LEU A 18 20.08 -3.19 -11.08
CA LEU A 18 18.71 -3.35 -10.54
C LEU A 18 18.19 -4.79 -10.75
N PRO A 19 17.39 -5.32 -9.81
CA PRO A 19 16.64 -6.56 -10.01
C PRO A 19 15.71 -6.44 -11.21
N SER A 20 15.37 -7.55 -11.85
CA SER A 20 14.42 -7.60 -12.98
C SER A 20 13.01 -7.09 -12.62
N ALA A 21 12.68 -7.06 -11.33
CA ALA A 21 11.44 -6.50 -10.80
C ALA A 21 11.66 -5.84 -9.45
N LEU A 22 11.04 -4.67 -9.26
CA LEU A 22 11.01 -3.92 -8.00
C LEU A 22 9.58 -3.64 -7.55
N SER A 23 9.35 -3.81 -6.25
CA SER A 23 8.13 -3.35 -5.59
C SER A 23 8.46 -2.12 -4.74
N LEU A 24 7.76 -1.01 -4.99
CA LEU A 24 7.98 0.27 -4.33
C LEU A 24 6.80 0.64 -3.45
N LEU A 25 7.05 0.85 -2.17
CA LEU A 25 6.09 1.35 -1.20
C LEU A 25 6.30 2.87 -1.08
N TYR A 26 5.53 3.66 -1.84
CA TYR A 26 5.68 5.12 -1.86
C TYR A 26 4.83 5.78 -0.78
N ARG A 27 5.47 6.61 0.03
CA ARG A 27 4.83 7.46 1.03
C ARG A 27 5.32 8.89 0.89
N GLY A 28 4.50 9.73 0.24
CA GLY A 28 4.73 11.16 0.11
C GLY A 28 4.51 11.92 1.42
N ARG A 29 4.32 13.23 1.32
CA ARG A 29 4.12 14.13 2.46
C ARG A 29 2.67 14.23 2.91
N LEU A 30 1.72 13.72 2.11
CA LEU A 30 0.31 13.79 2.43
C LEU A 30 0.02 13.11 3.77
N SER A 31 -0.50 13.87 4.75
CA SER A 31 -0.91 13.37 6.05
C SER A 31 -2.38 13.66 6.39
N SER A 32 -3.04 14.56 5.68
CA SER A 32 -4.44 14.89 5.92
C SER A 32 -5.41 13.90 5.27
N CYS A 33 -6.49 13.60 5.97
CA CYS A 33 -7.60 12.79 5.50
C CYS A 33 -8.89 13.61 5.48
N ASN A 34 -9.87 13.17 4.71
CA ASN A 34 -11.24 13.71 4.72
C ASN A 34 -12.14 13.03 5.75
N TYR A 35 -11.68 11.94 6.38
CA TYR A 35 -12.32 11.25 7.50
C TYR A 35 -11.63 11.58 8.81
N ASP A 36 -12.36 11.47 9.91
CA ASP A 36 -11.89 11.69 11.29
C ASP A 36 -12.24 10.48 12.16
N CYS A 37 -11.63 9.35 11.85
CA CYS A 37 -11.87 8.09 12.57
C CYS A 37 -11.10 8.09 13.90
N ASP A 38 -11.80 7.90 15.02
CA ASP A 38 -11.20 7.93 16.38
C ASP A 38 -10.08 6.94 16.57
N TYR A 39 -10.23 5.75 16.00
CA TYR A 39 -9.26 4.66 16.09
C TYR A 39 -8.07 4.77 15.12
N CYS A 40 -8.08 5.73 14.20
CA CYS A 40 -6.98 5.89 13.24
C CYS A 40 -5.78 6.56 13.91
N PRO A 41 -4.59 5.93 13.93
CA PRO A 41 -3.40 6.54 14.51
C PRO A 41 -2.78 7.61 13.58
N PHE A 42 -3.26 7.72 12.33
CA PHE A 42 -2.77 8.62 11.30
C PHE A 42 -3.75 9.78 11.05
N ALA A 43 -3.37 10.69 10.17
CA ALA A 43 -4.25 11.72 9.60
C ALA A 43 -4.92 12.64 10.65
N LYS A 44 -4.27 12.87 11.78
CA LYS A 44 -4.77 13.78 12.85
C LYS A 44 -4.40 15.24 12.61
N THR A 45 -3.75 15.55 11.49
CA THR A 45 -3.31 16.89 11.11
C THR A 45 -3.96 17.31 9.79
N ARG A 46 -3.95 18.63 9.53
CA ARG A 46 -4.35 19.18 8.23
C ARG A 46 -3.13 19.75 7.53
N ASP A 47 -2.82 19.22 6.36
CA ASP A 47 -1.71 19.72 5.56
C ASP A 47 -1.95 21.15 5.09
N SER A 48 -0.93 21.98 5.15
CA SER A 48 -0.94 23.32 4.57
C SER A 48 -1.00 23.23 3.04
N ARG A 49 -1.40 24.34 2.40
CA ARG A 49 -1.35 24.45 0.94
C ARG A 49 0.08 24.24 0.41
N ALA A 50 1.08 24.76 1.11
CA ALA A 50 2.50 24.59 0.74
C ALA A 50 2.93 23.14 0.82
N THR A 51 2.54 22.40 1.88
CA THR A 51 2.79 20.97 2.02
C THR A 51 2.16 20.18 0.86
N LEU A 52 0.90 20.45 0.52
CA LEU A 52 0.21 19.78 -0.58
C LEU A 52 0.80 20.10 -1.96
N GLN A 53 1.28 21.33 -2.18
CA GLN A 53 1.98 21.71 -3.41
C GLN A 53 3.32 20.95 -3.53
N ARG A 54 4.06 20.85 -2.42
CA ARG A 54 5.30 20.09 -2.39
C ARG A 54 5.05 18.60 -2.60
N ASP A 55 4.06 18.03 -1.95
CA ASP A 55 3.66 16.63 -2.15
C ASP A 55 3.32 16.33 -3.62
N ALA A 56 2.60 17.23 -4.28
CA ALA A 56 2.29 17.11 -5.70
C ALA A 56 3.54 17.17 -6.60
N ALA A 57 4.49 18.05 -6.30
CA ALA A 57 5.75 18.16 -7.04
C ALA A 57 6.65 16.93 -6.82
N ASP A 58 6.73 16.43 -5.59
CA ASP A 58 7.48 15.24 -5.22
C ASP A 58 6.90 14.00 -5.93
N LEU A 59 5.58 13.86 -5.94
CA LEU A 59 4.90 12.77 -6.63
C LEU A 59 5.10 12.84 -8.15
N ALA A 60 5.07 14.03 -8.75
CA ALA A 60 5.36 14.20 -10.17
C ALA A 60 6.78 13.74 -10.52
N ARG A 61 7.78 14.10 -9.70
CA ARG A 61 9.18 13.63 -9.87
C ARG A 61 9.30 12.11 -9.77
N PHE A 62 8.54 11.50 -8.85
CA PHE A 62 8.49 10.04 -8.71
C PHE A 62 7.90 9.39 -9.97
N VAL A 63 6.79 9.92 -10.51
CA VAL A 63 6.17 9.43 -11.75
C VAL A 63 7.12 9.56 -12.93
N ASP A 64 7.81 10.69 -13.06
CA ASP A 64 8.83 10.92 -14.10
C ASP A 64 10.00 9.96 -13.97
N TRP A 65 10.44 9.65 -12.75
CA TRP A 65 11.45 8.62 -12.51
C TRP A 65 10.94 7.24 -12.95
N ALA A 66 9.74 6.85 -12.51
CA ALA A 66 9.15 5.56 -12.86
C ALA A 66 9.00 5.40 -14.39
N ALA A 67 8.63 6.45 -15.10
CA ALA A 67 8.45 6.42 -16.55
C ALA A 67 9.75 6.14 -17.33
N ARG A 68 10.92 6.43 -16.74
CA ARG A 68 12.24 6.21 -17.36
C ARG A 68 12.84 4.84 -17.04
N GLN A 69 12.21 4.03 -16.18
CA GLN A 69 12.75 2.72 -15.83
C GLN A 69 12.48 1.68 -16.91
N THR A 70 13.35 0.68 -16.98
CA THR A 70 13.20 -0.51 -17.83
C THR A 70 12.85 -1.75 -17.00
N THR A 71 13.21 -1.75 -15.71
CA THR A 71 12.84 -2.81 -14.76
C THR A 71 11.33 -2.87 -14.52
N THR A 72 10.79 -4.04 -14.31
CA THR A 72 9.37 -4.21 -13.99
C THR A 72 9.05 -3.59 -12.62
N LEU A 73 8.08 -2.68 -12.57
CA LEU A 73 7.67 -2.01 -11.35
C LEU A 73 6.31 -2.50 -10.84
N SER A 74 6.22 -2.66 -9.52
CA SER A 74 4.96 -2.75 -8.77
C SER A 74 4.96 -1.67 -7.69
N ILE A 75 3.94 -0.82 -7.64
CA ILE A 75 3.94 0.39 -6.81
C ILE A 75 2.71 0.38 -5.91
N LEU A 76 2.92 0.53 -4.60
CA LEU A 76 1.85 0.76 -3.63
C LEU A 76 2.01 2.14 -3.01
N PHE A 77 1.00 2.97 -3.17
CA PHE A 77 0.90 4.23 -2.45
C PHE A 77 0.31 4.01 -1.06
N THR A 78 1.03 4.45 -0.03
CA THR A 78 0.67 4.31 1.39
C THR A 78 0.65 5.66 2.11
N PRO A 79 -0.13 6.67 1.64
CA PRO A 79 -0.17 7.96 2.30
C PRO A 79 -0.70 7.82 3.73
N TRP A 80 -0.30 8.73 4.62
CA TRP A 80 -0.85 8.79 5.98
C TRP A 80 -2.32 9.20 5.99
N GLY A 81 -2.78 9.97 4.98
CA GLY A 81 -4.15 10.41 4.78
C GLY A 81 -4.81 9.76 3.56
N GLU A 82 -5.88 10.38 3.04
CA GLU A 82 -6.60 9.90 1.86
C GLU A 82 -6.04 10.52 0.56
N GLY A 83 -5.29 9.71 -0.19
CA GLY A 83 -4.64 10.16 -1.43
C GLY A 83 -5.64 10.49 -2.54
N LEU A 84 -6.71 9.69 -2.69
CA LEU A 84 -7.61 9.83 -3.84
C LEU A 84 -8.48 11.09 -3.82
N VAL A 85 -8.63 11.79 -2.69
CA VAL A 85 -9.26 13.14 -2.68
C VAL A 85 -8.39 14.16 -3.39
N ARG A 86 -7.11 13.89 -3.55
CA ARG A 86 -6.14 14.78 -4.22
C ARG A 86 -6.05 14.46 -5.71
N LYS A 87 -6.22 15.47 -6.55
CA LYS A 87 -6.17 15.30 -8.01
C LYS A 87 -4.83 14.71 -8.47
N HIS A 88 -3.71 15.18 -7.90
CA HIS A 88 -2.38 14.74 -8.29
C HIS A 88 -2.14 13.24 -8.05
N TYR A 89 -2.70 12.64 -6.99
CA TYR A 89 -2.64 11.18 -6.81
C TYR A 89 -3.42 10.45 -7.90
N ARG A 90 -4.65 10.90 -8.23
CA ARG A 90 -5.44 10.26 -9.31
C ARG A 90 -4.73 10.34 -10.67
N GLU A 91 -4.16 11.51 -11.01
CA GLU A 91 -3.42 11.68 -12.27
C GLU A 91 -2.14 10.81 -12.27
N ALA A 92 -1.42 10.71 -11.16
CA ALA A 92 -0.26 9.83 -11.03
C ALA A 92 -0.65 8.35 -11.22
N MET A 93 -1.74 7.90 -10.59
CA MET A 93 -2.25 6.53 -10.72
C MET A 93 -2.64 6.21 -12.16
N ILE A 94 -3.30 7.15 -12.86
CA ILE A 94 -3.64 7.01 -14.27
C ILE A 94 -2.38 6.88 -15.10
N ALA A 95 -1.43 7.82 -14.97
CA ALA A 95 -0.20 7.82 -15.77
C ALA A 95 0.60 6.51 -15.57
N LEU A 96 0.83 6.10 -14.33
CA LEU A 96 1.56 4.89 -14.01
C LEU A 96 0.87 3.63 -14.52
N SER A 97 -0.47 3.58 -14.52
CA SER A 97 -1.20 2.40 -14.99
C SER A 97 -1.00 2.10 -16.47
N HIS A 98 -0.64 3.10 -17.28
CA HIS A 98 -0.39 2.95 -18.71
C HIS A 98 1.07 2.67 -19.08
N LEU A 99 2.00 2.67 -18.13
CA LEU A 99 3.39 2.35 -18.41
C LEU A 99 3.54 0.83 -18.63
N PRO A 100 4.13 0.38 -19.75
CA PRO A 100 4.14 -1.04 -20.11
C PRO A 100 4.96 -1.92 -19.15
N HIS A 101 5.94 -1.34 -18.45
CA HIS A 101 6.78 -2.00 -17.43
C HIS A 101 6.18 -1.89 -16.01
N VAL A 102 5.07 -1.19 -15.82
CA VAL A 102 4.36 -1.17 -14.53
C VAL A 102 3.36 -2.31 -14.49
N ARG A 103 3.73 -3.38 -13.80
CA ARG A 103 2.88 -4.56 -13.60
C ARG A 103 1.71 -4.27 -12.66
N ARG A 104 1.94 -3.46 -11.62
CA ARG A 104 0.91 -3.10 -10.63
C ARG A 104 1.11 -1.67 -10.13
N VAL A 105 0.02 -0.91 -10.09
CA VAL A 105 -0.07 0.34 -9.35
C VAL A 105 -1.30 0.29 -8.45
N ALA A 106 -1.10 0.38 -7.14
CA ALA A 106 -2.14 0.26 -6.14
C ALA A 106 -2.07 1.42 -5.13
N ILE A 107 -3.17 1.70 -4.45
CA ILE A 107 -3.25 2.70 -3.38
C ILE A 107 -4.17 2.23 -2.26
N GLN A 108 -3.78 2.52 -1.01
CA GLN A 108 -4.67 2.44 0.14
C GLN A 108 -5.67 3.59 0.11
N THR A 109 -6.97 3.30 0.26
CA THR A 109 -8.03 4.31 0.16
C THR A 109 -9.24 3.97 1.01
N ASN A 110 -9.91 5.00 1.52
CA ASN A 110 -11.24 4.89 2.13
C ASN A 110 -12.39 4.89 1.10
N LEU A 111 -12.06 4.91 -0.17
CA LEU A 111 -13.00 4.88 -1.30
C LEU A 111 -14.10 5.97 -1.23
N CYS A 112 -13.77 7.15 -0.69
CA CYS A 112 -14.76 8.22 -0.47
C CYS A 112 -15.18 8.96 -1.74
N ILE A 113 -14.35 8.92 -2.80
CA ILE A 113 -14.60 9.67 -4.02
C ILE A 113 -15.40 8.87 -5.06
N GLY A 114 -16.06 9.58 -5.98
CA GLY A 114 -16.74 8.94 -7.10
C GLY A 114 -15.76 8.21 -8.04
N THR A 115 -16.26 7.23 -8.76
CA THR A 115 -15.47 6.26 -9.54
C THR A 115 -15.28 6.65 -11.03
N ARG A 116 -15.83 7.78 -11.49
CA ARG A 116 -15.77 8.20 -12.91
C ARG A 116 -14.34 8.33 -13.45
N TRP A 117 -13.39 8.79 -12.63
CA TRP A 117 -11.99 8.93 -13.03
C TRP A 117 -11.31 7.59 -13.38
N LEU A 118 -11.86 6.47 -12.88
CA LEU A 118 -11.37 5.12 -13.15
C LEU A 118 -11.56 4.69 -14.62
N GLU A 119 -12.37 5.41 -15.39
CA GLU A 119 -12.49 5.20 -16.84
C GLU A 119 -11.18 5.50 -17.59
N ARG A 120 -10.24 6.17 -16.93
CA ARG A 120 -8.95 6.59 -17.49
C ARG A 120 -7.78 5.68 -17.09
N VAL A 121 -7.98 4.69 -16.21
CA VAL A 121 -6.90 3.78 -15.79
C VAL A 121 -6.83 2.55 -16.70
N ASP A 122 -5.65 1.96 -16.80
CA ASP A 122 -5.52 0.61 -17.35
C ASP A 122 -5.84 -0.41 -16.25
N THR A 123 -6.96 -1.11 -16.38
CA THR A 123 -7.46 -2.06 -15.39
C THR A 123 -6.55 -3.29 -15.22
N ARG A 124 -5.66 -3.56 -16.17
CA ARG A 124 -4.72 -4.70 -16.11
C ARG A 124 -3.66 -4.50 -15.02
N SER A 125 -3.21 -3.25 -14.84
CA SER A 125 -2.15 -2.89 -13.88
C SER A 125 -2.68 -2.18 -12.64
N PHE A 126 -3.89 -1.59 -12.70
CA PHE A 126 -4.45 -0.79 -11.61
C PHE A 126 -5.16 -1.62 -10.56
N ALA A 127 -4.97 -1.26 -9.27
CA ALA A 127 -5.69 -1.90 -8.17
C ALA A 127 -5.96 -0.94 -7.01
N LEU A 128 -6.91 -1.31 -6.13
CA LEU A 128 -7.25 -0.57 -4.93
C LEU A 128 -7.22 -1.48 -3.69
N TRP A 129 -6.67 -0.95 -2.61
CA TRP A 129 -6.78 -1.52 -1.28
C TRP A 129 -7.77 -0.66 -0.48
N CYS A 130 -9.04 -1.08 -0.43
CA CYS A 130 -10.13 -0.30 0.12
C CYS A 130 -10.34 -0.58 1.60
N THR A 131 -10.52 0.46 2.42
CA THR A 131 -10.86 0.33 3.83
C THR A 131 -12.24 0.94 4.11
N TYR A 132 -13.14 0.15 4.69
CA TYR A 132 -14.45 0.62 5.16
C TYR A 132 -14.32 1.22 6.56
N HIS A 133 -14.93 2.38 6.75
CA HIS A 133 -14.94 3.12 8.01
C HIS A 133 -16.40 3.41 8.42
N PRO A 134 -17.03 2.60 9.29
CA PRO A 134 -18.46 2.68 9.58
C PRO A 134 -18.89 3.99 10.24
N SER A 135 -18.00 4.67 10.98
CA SER A 135 -18.28 5.99 11.57
C SER A 135 -18.36 7.13 10.55
N GLN A 136 -17.91 6.90 9.28
CA GLN A 136 -17.71 7.96 8.29
C GLN A 136 -18.60 7.80 7.04
N VAL A 137 -19.01 6.59 6.73
CA VAL A 137 -19.84 6.29 5.55
C VAL A 137 -20.75 5.11 5.83
N SER A 138 -21.98 5.15 5.32
CA SER A 138 -22.92 4.04 5.49
C SER A 138 -22.44 2.79 4.75
N LEU A 139 -22.72 1.61 5.31
CA LEU A 139 -22.39 0.32 4.71
C LEU A 139 -22.92 0.21 3.27
N ARG A 140 -24.17 0.60 3.05
CA ARG A 140 -24.79 0.56 1.71
C ARG A 140 -23.99 1.40 0.70
N ALA A 141 -23.67 2.65 1.04
CA ALA A 141 -22.96 3.54 0.14
C ALA A 141 -21.56 3.02 -0.18
N PHE A 142 -20.85 2.40 0.80
CA PHE A 142 -19.55 1.80 0.57
C PHE A 142 -19.64 0.56 -0.33
N VAL A 143 -20.59 -0.35 -0.05
CA VAL A 143 -20.81 -1.56 -0.87
C VAL A 143 -21.22 -1.20 -2.29
N ASP A 144 -22.09 -0.21 -2.50
CA ASP A 144 -22.48 0.23 -3.85
C ASP A 144 -21.26 0.70 -4.66
N ARG A 145 -20.27 1.37 -4.02
CA ARG A 145 -18.99 1.71 -4.67
C ARG A 145 -18.14 0.48 -4.99
N CYS A 146 -18.06 -0.48 -4.08
CA CYS A 146 -17.36 -1.74 -4.34
C CYS A 146 -17.96 -2.52 -5.52
N LEU A 147 -19.29 -2.56 -5.61
CA LEU A 147 -20.00 -3.18 -6.73
C LEU A 147 -19.75 -2.41 -8.05
N ASP A 148 -19.60 -1.08 -7.99
CA ASP A 148 -19.20 -0.30 -9.16
C ASP A 148 -17.77 -0.60 -9.59
N LEU A 149 -16.81 -0.71 -8.66
CA LEU A 149 -15.45 -1.15 -8.98
C LEU A 149 -15.44 -2.50 -9.70
N ARG A 150 -16.23 -3.45 -9.18
CA ARG A 150 -16.35 -4.79 -9.78
C ARG A 150 -16.91 -4.75 -11.20
N ARG A 151 -17.97 -3.95 -11.43
CA ARG A 151 -18.54 -3.77 -12.79
C ARG A 151 -17.54 -3.17 -13.78
N ARG A 152 -16.63 -2.30 -13.29
CA ARG A 152 -15.57 -1.69 -14.10
C ARG A 152 -14.36 -2.59 -14.30
N GLY A 153 -14.35 -3.80 -13.74
CA GLY A 153 -13.20 -4.72 -13.82
C GLY A 153 -11.98 -4.25 -13.03
N ILE A 154 -12.16 -3.35 -12.07
CA ILE A 154 -11.08 -2.91 -11.19
C ILE A 154 -10.73 -4.02 -10.20
N ARG A 155 -9.46 -4.36 -10.08
CA ARG A 155 -8.93 -5.26 -9.07
C ARG A 155 -8.90 -4.55 -7.72
N PHE A 156 -9.46 -5.14 -6.67
CA PHE A 156 -9.47 -4.53 -5.34
C PHE A 156 -9.69 -5.57 -4.24
N SER A 157 -9.29 -5.19 -3.04
CA SER A 157 -9.68 -5.86 -1.79
C SER A 157 -10.43 -4.88 -0.89
N VAL A 158 -11.17 -5.43 0.06
CA VAL A 158 -11.92 -4.68 1.04
C VAL A 158 -11.47 -5.07 2.44
N GLY A 159 -11.34 -4.12 3.32
CA GLY A 159 -11.03 -4.42 4.70
C GLY A 159 -11.59 -3.44 5.70
N MET A 160 -11.37 -3.76 6.96
CA MET A 160 -11.89 -3.02 8.09
C MET A 160 -10.98 -3.21 9.32
N VAL A 161 -10.97 -2.25 10.24
CA VAL A 161 -10.40 -2.44 11.57
C VAL A 161 -11.41 -3.20 12.43
N ALA A 162 -10.97 -4.27 13.08
CA ALA A 162 -11.82 -5.15 13.88
C ALA A 162 -12.03 -4.58 15.30
N LEU A 163 -12.77 -3.48 15.41
CA LEU A 163 -13.26 -3.00 16.69
C LEU A 163 -14.37 -3.94 17.19
N ARG A 164 -14.45 -4.24 18.48
CA ARG A 164 -15.49 -5.13 19.06
C ARG A 164 -16.90 -4.66 18.75
N GLU A 165 -17.14 -3.37 18.86
CA GLU A 165 -18.43 -2.74 18.55
C GLU A 165 -18.81 -2.82 17.05
N SER A 166 -17.86 -3.19 16.21
CA SER A 166 -18.06 -3.27 14.75
C SER A 166 -18.16 -4.70 14.22
N PHE A 167 -18.15 -5.75 15.06
CA PHE A 167 -18.13 -7.13 14.57
C PHE A 167 -19.38 -7.49 13.74
N ASP A 168 -20.54 -7.07 14.16
CA ASP A 168 -21.78 -7.28 13.38
C ASP A 168 -21.75 -6.53 12.04
N GLU A 169 -21.10 -5.37 12.01
CA GLU A 169 -20.92 -4.60 10.78
C GLU A 169 -19.90 -5.27 9.84
N ILE A 170 -18.85 -5.88 10.37
CA ILE A 170 -17.88 -6.68 9.60
C ILE A 170 -18.59 -7.86 8.91
N GLU A 171 -19.45 -8.59 9.64
CA GLU A 171 -20.20 -9.70 9.07
C GLU A 171 -21.23 -9.25 8.03
N ARG A 172 -21.93 -8.13 8.30
CA ARG A 172 -22.83 -7.53 7.33
C ARG A 172 -22.11 -7.09 6.07
N LEU A 173 -20.94 -6.46 6.20
CA LEU A 173 -20.09 -6.10 5.06
C LEU A 173 -19.72 -7.36 4.26
N ARG A 174 -19.24 -8.44 4.92
CA ARG A 174 -18.91 -9.70 4.25
C ARG A 174 -20.12 -10.30 3.52
N ALA A 175 -21.28 -10.30 4.15
CA ALA A 175 -22.51 -10.85 3.56
C ALA A 175 -23.03 -10.05 2.35
N MET A 176 -22.79 -8.75 2.31
CA MET A 176 -23.21 -7.88 1.21
C MET A 176 -22.22 -7.86 0.03
N LEU A 177 -20.96 -8.22 0.27
CA LEU A 177 -19.95 -8.30 -0.78
C LEU A 177 -20.02 -9.64 -1.51
N PRO A 178 -19.82 -9.68 -2.84
CA PRO A 178 -19.63 -10.94 -3.57
C PRO A 178 -18.49 -11.77 -2.96
N VAL A 179 -18.63 -13.10 -3.01
CA VAL A 179 -17.66 -14.04 -2.41
C VAL A 179 -16.26 -13.92 -3.02
N ASP A 180 -16.18 -13.51 -4.27
CA ASP A 180 -14.93 -13.29 -5.01
C ASP A 180 -14.23 -11.97 -4.68
N VAL A 181 -14.83 -11.10 -3.86
CA VAL A 181 -14.17 -9.91 -3.35
C VAL A 181 -13.40 -10.28 -2.08
N PRO A 182 -12.06 -10.22 -2.10
CA PRO A 182 -11.25 -10.53 -0.92
C PRO A 182 -11.54 -9.55 0.21
N MET A 183 -11.68 -10.09 1.41
CA MET A 183 -11.84 -9.28 2.63
C MET A 183 -10.72 -9.57 3.61
N TRP A 184 -10.17 -8.53 4.20
CA TRP A 184 -9.10 -8.58 5.20
C TRP A 184 -9.49 -7.75 6.43
N LEU A 185 -8.92 -8.11 7.57
CA LEU A 185 -9.17 -7.44 8.84
C LEU A 185 -7.85 -7.00 9.47
N ASN A 186 -7.78 -5.76 9.93
CA ASN A 186 -6.70 -5.31 10.79
C ASN A 186 -7.17 -5.36 12.25
N ALA A 187 -6.36 -5.95 13.12
CA ALA A 187 -6.58 -5.86 14.55
C ALA A 187 -6.51 -4.39 15.01
N TYR A 188 -7.29 -4.05 16.03
CA TYR A 188 -7.27 -2.72 16.62
C TYR A 188 -5.88 -2.45 17.23
N ASP A 189 -5.24 -1.36 16.82
CA ASP A 189 -3.85 -1.06 17.19
C ASP A 189 -3.67 -0.77 18.68
N GLN A 190 -4.62 -0.05 19.30
CA GLN A 190 -4.58 0.31 20.72
C GLN A 190 -5.22 -0.75 21.64
N ARG A 191 -5.33 -2.00 21.18
CA ARG A 191 -5.91 -3.10 21.96
C ARG A 191 -5.05 -3.49 23.15
N THR A 192 -5.70 -3.89 24.23
CA THR A 192 -5.07 -4.64 25.33
C THR A 192 -4.83 -6.10 24.93
N ALA A 193 -4.04 -6.85 25.71
CA ALA A 193 -3.73 -8.25 25.40
C ALA A 193 -4.99 -9.17 25.39
N ASP A 194 -6.02 -8.82 26.15
CA ASP A 194 -7.29 -9.51 26.31
C ASP A 194 -8.43 -8.92 25.46
N TYR A 195 -8.10 -8.01 24.53
CA TYR A 195 -9.13 -7.34 23.70
C TYR A 195 -9.91 -8.32 22.83
N TYR A 196 -9.31 -9.36 22.30
CA TYR A 196 -9.99 -10.43 21.57
C TYR A 196 -9.93 -11.72 22.37
N ASP A 197 -11.08 -12.34 22.61
CA ASP A 197 -11.12 -13.70 23.15
C ASP A 197 -11.02 -14.77 22.05
N GLY A 198 -11.11 -16.05 22.42
CA GLY A 198 -11.03 -17.16 21.48
C GLY A 198 -12.22 -17.21 20.50
N ALA A 199 -13.41 -16.80 20.93
CA ALA A 199 -14.60 -16.74 20.08
C ALA A 199 -14.50 -15.59 19.08
N ASP A 200 -14.05 -14.41 19.53
CA ASP A 200 -13.76 -13.26 18.68
C ASP A 200 -12.77 -13.63 17.58
N THR A 201 -11.66 -14.25 17.97
CA THR A 201 -10.60 -14.65 17.05
C THR A 201 -11.11 -15.67 16.01
N ALA A 202 -11.89 -16.66 16.42
CA ALA A 202 -12.48 -17.63 15.51
C ALA A 202 -13.45 -16.99 14.52
N ARG A 203 -14.30 -16.07 15.00
CA ARG A 203 -15.26 -15.31 14.19
C ARG A 203 -14.56 -14.46 13.11
N LEU A 204 -13.50 -13.75 13.48
CA LEU A 204 -12.75 -12.89 12.57
C LEU A 204 -11.88 -13.71 11.58
N THR A 205 -11.28 -14.81 12.03
CA THR A 205 -10.48 -15.70 11.17
C THR A 205 -11.33 -16.40 10.13
N ALA A 206 -12.61 -16.66 10.39
CA ALA A 206 -13.54 -17.19 9.39
C ALA A 206 -13.75 -16.23 8.20
N ILE A 207 -13.53 -14.92 8.39
CA ILE A 207 -13.63 -13.88 7.36
C ILE A 207 -12.26 -13.62 6.72
N ASP A 208 -11.22 -13.46 7.54
CA ASP A 208 -9.83 -13.25 7.11
C ASP A 208 -8.92 -14.35 7.69
N PRO A 209 -8.56 -15.37 6.90
CA PRO A 209 -7.68 -16.46 7.37
C PRO A 209 -6.30 -15.98 7.87
N HIS A 210 -5.88 -14.78 7.48
CA HIS A 210 -4.62 -14.19 7.89
C HIS A 210 -4.73 -13.26 9.12
N PHE A 211 -5.92 -13.12 9.70
CA PHE A 211 -6.14 -12.24 10.86
C PHE A 211 -5.19 -12.54 12.02
N GLY A 212 -4.85 -13.80 12.24
CA GLY A 212 -3.92 -14.24 13.29
C GLY A 212 -2.54 -13.58 13.23
N TYR A 213 -2.02 -13.25 12.05
CA TYR A 213 -0.75 -12.52 11.89
C TYR A 213 -0.80 -11.08 12.40
N ASN A 214 -1.98 -10.48 12.46
CA ASN A 214 -2.19 -9.17 13.08
C ASN A 214 -2.28 -9.25 14.62
N LEU A 215 -2.76 -10.37 15.15
CA LEU A 215 -2.89 -10.57 16.60
C LEU A 215 -1.57 -10.90 17.25
N ALA A 216 -0.85 -11.84 16.66
CA ALA A 216 0.42 -12.37 17.16
C ALA A 216 1.44 -12.42 16.00
N PRO A 217 1.98 -11.25 15.60
CA PRO A 217 2.97 -11.21 14.54
C PRO A 217 4.21 -12.01 14.95
N PRO A 218 4.71 -12.88 14.07
CA PRO A 218 5.87 -13.71 14.41
C PRO A 218 7.13 -12.87 14.60
N PRO A 219 8.05 -13.29 15.49
CA PRO A 219 9.34 -12.64 15.67
C PRO A 219 10.04 -12.41 14.34
N SER A 220 10.72 -11.27 14.18
CA SER A 220 11.29 -10.89 12.88
C SER A 220 12.80 -10.64 12.89
N VAL A 221 13.47 -10.59 14.05
CA VAL A 221 14.94 -10.48 14.09
C VAL A 221 15.58 -11.60 13.29
N GLY A 222 16.44 -11.25 12.35
CA GLY A 222 17.13 -12.21 11.51
C GLY A 222 16.28 -12.84 10.40
N ALA A 223 14.95 -12.62 10.38
CA ALA A 223 14.08 -13.23 9.40
C ALA A 223 14.41 -12.79 7.96
N PRO A 224 14.37 -13.72 6.98
CA PRO A 224 14.58 -13.40 5.58
C PRO A 224 13.41 -12.58 5.04
N CYS A 225 13.70 -11.50 4.32
CA CYS A 225 12.69 -10.60 3.79
C CYS A 225 13.11 -10.09 2.41
N ALA A 226 12.14 -9.87 1.53
CA ALA A 226 12.38 -9.26 0.22
C ALA A 226 12.69 -7.75 0.31
N THR A 227 12.42 -7.13 1.47
CA THR A 227 12.71 -5.70 1.69
C THR A 227 14.22 -5.42 1.73
N GLY A 228 14.65 -4.42 0.94
CA GLY A 228 16.06 -4.09 0.72
C GLY A 228 16.71 -4.88 -0.41
N GLU A 229 16.01 -5.85 -0.99
CA GLU A 229 16.46 -6.65 -2.13
C GLU A 229 15.62 -6.31 -3.38
N SER A 230 14.33 -6.57 -3.34
CA SER A 230 13.38 -6.31 -4.42
C SER A 230 12.13 -5.54 -3.99
N VAL A 231 12.01 -5.23 -2.71
CA VAL A 231 10.95 -4.39 -2.14
C VAL A 231 11.59 -3.24 -1.38
N LEU A 232 11.19 -2.02 -1.70
CA LEU A 232 11.78 -0.80 -1.14
C LEU A 232 10.69 0.17 -0.69
N SER A 233 10.95 0.95 0.35
CA SER A 233 10.12 2.11 0.67
C SER A 233 10.79 3.39 0.18
N VAL A 234 9.95 4.31 -0.35
CA VAL A 234 10.39 5.58 -0.93
C VAL A 234 9.55 6.70 -0.33
N ASN A 235 10.18 7.77 0.12
CA ASN A 235 9.48 8.98 0.57
C ASN A 235 9.36 10.04 -0.54
N GLY A 236 8.72 11.18 -0.24
CA GLY A 236 8.54 12.29 -1.20
C GLY A 236 9.84 12.92 -1.69
N ASP A 237 10.91 12.91 -0.89
CA ASP A 237 12.23 13.42 -1.29
C ASP A 237 12.99 12.44 -2.20
N GLY A 238 12.47 11.23 -2.37
CA GLY A 238 13.12 10.15 -3.11
C GLY A 238 14.07 9.30 -2.25
N ASP A 239 14.12 9.52 -0.93
CA ASP A 239 14.95 8.69 -0.06
C ASP A 239 14.43 7.27 -0.03
N VAL A 240 15.34 6.33 -0.25
CA VAL A 240 15.06 4.91 -0.30
C VAL A 240 15.50 4.25 0.99
N ARG A 241 14.60 3.44 1.55
CA ARG A 241 14.87 2.55 2.67
C ARG A 241 14.46 1.13 2.33
N ARG A 242 14.96 0.16 3.07
CA ARG A 242 14.55 -1.24 2.86
C ARG A 242 13.06 -1.46 3.15
N CYS A 243 12.51 -0.84 4.18
CA CYS A 243 11.07 -0.81 4.46
C CYS A 243 10.70 0.42 5.31
N HIS A 244 9.40 0.69 5.50
CA HIS A 244 8.93 1.82 6.31
C HIS A 244 9.33 1.76 7.80
N PHE A 245 9.66 0.56 8.28
CA PHE A 245 9.92 0.29 9.72
C PHE A 245 11.42 0.19 10.06
N VAL A 246 12.30 0.38 9.09
CA VAL A 246 13.76 0.41 9.28
C VAL A 246 14.28 1.76 8.85
N ALA A 247 14.88 2.48 9.79
CA ALA A 247 15.29 3.87 9.58
C ALA A 247 16.53 4.02 8.68
N GLU A 248 17.38 2.97 8.57
CA GLU A 248 18.60 3.02 7.78
C GLU A 248 18.33 3.33 6.30
N PRO A 249 18.93 4.42 5.74
CA PRO A 249 18.76 4.77 4.35
C PRO A 249 19.61 3.86 3.44
N LEU A 250 19.07 3.47 2.30
CA LEU A 250 19.81 2.80 1.22
C LEU A 250 20.39 3.81 0.22
N GLY A 251 19.88 5.01 0.14
CA GLY A 251 20.27 6.04 -0.82
C GLY A 251 19.06 6.84 -1.29
N ASN A 252 19.15 7.41 -2.49
CA ASN A 252 18.07 8.19 -3.07
C ASN A 252 17.71 7.67 -4.46
N LEU A 253 16.43 7.74 -4.79
CA LEU A 253 15.84 7.26 -6.04
C LEU A 253 16.32 8.08 -7.24
N HIS A 254 16.42 9.40 -7.06
CA HIS A 254 16.67 10.35 -8.15
C HIS A 254 18.13 10.39 -8.61
N ASP A 255 19.06 10.07 -7.72
CA ASP A 255 20.50 9.97 -8.06
C ASP A 255 20.98 8.54 -8.28
N GLY A 256 20.07 7.54 -8.03
CA GLY A 256 20.37 6.12 -8.21
C GLY A 256 21.28 5.50 -7.15
N SER A 257 21.71 6.25 -6.13
CA SER A 257 22.66 5.80 -5.11
C SER A 257 22.18 4.59 -4.30
N PHE A 258 20.88 4.30 -4.30
CA PHE A 258 20.31 3.15 -3.62
C PHE A 258 20.68 1.80 -4.25
N ALA A 259 20.89 1.78 -5.57
CA ALA A 259 21.07 0.54 -6.35
C ALA A 259 22.24 -0.31 -5.85
N ALA A 260 23.38 0.32 -5.55
CA ALA A 260 24.57 -0.34 -5.03
C ALA A 260 24.41 -0.96 -3.63
N ARG A 261 23.31 -0.64 -2.91
CA ARG A 261 23.05 -1.12 -1.56
C ARG A 261 21.94 -2.17 -1.49
N LEU A 262 21.40 -2.56 -2.65
CA LEU A 262 20.41 -3.63 -2.73
C LEU A 262 21.03 -4.99 -2.40
N GLY A 263 20.24 -5.86 -1.82
CA GLY A 263 20.63 -7.22 -1.53
C GLY A 263 19.92 -7.80 -0.31
N PRO A 264 20.07 -9.10 -0.08
CA PRO A 264 19.47 -9.77 1.07
C PRO A 264 19.96 -9.16 2.39
N LYS A 265 19.02 -8.77 3.24
CA LYS A 265 19.30 -8.20 4.58
C LYS A 265 18.36 -8.82 5.60
N PRO A 266 18.91 -9.45 6.67
CA PRO A 266 18.09 -9.95 7.76
C PRO A 266 17.32 -8.80 8.44
N CYS A 267 16.11 -9.05 8.94
CA CYS A 267 15.30 -8.04 9.59
C CYS A 267 15.97 -7.62 10.93
N PRO A 268 16.17 -6.31 11.20
CA PRO A 268 16.74 -5.86 12.47
C PRO A 268 15.69 -5.74 13.58
N ASN A 269 14.40 -5.67 13.24
CA ASN A 269 13.33 -5.40 14.20
C ASN A 269 12.92 -6.66 14.95
N PRO A 270 12.58 -6.57 16.24
CA PRO A 270 12.12 -7.73 17.01
C PRO A 270 10.77 -8.26 16.53
N VAL A 271 9.88 -7.39 16.06
CA VAL A 271 8.54 -7.72 15.59
C VAL A 271 8.25 -6.95 14.27
N CYS A 272 7.52 -7.58 13.39
CA CYS A 272 6.98 -6.98 12.17
C CYS A 272 5.45 -7.11 12.20
N ASP A 273 4.77 -6.11 12.74
CA ASP A 273 3.36 -6.12 13.11
C ASP A 273 2.42 -5.47 12.05
N CYS A 274 2.97 -4.93 10.98
CA CYS A 274 2.18 -4.32 9.92
C CYS A 274 2.23 -5.14 8.64
N PHE A 275 1.06 -5.30 7.98
CA PHE A 275 0.93 -6.07 6.74
C PHE A 275 1.92 -5.64 5.66
N ILE A 276 2.07 -4.34 5.41
CA ILE A 276 3.02 -3.82 4.39
C ILE A 276 4.50 -4.11 4.70
N GLY A 277 4.77 -4.65 5.89
CA GLY A 277 6.07 -5.19 6.27
C GLY A 277 6.09 -6.71 6.15
N TYR A 278 5.29 -7.42 6.97
CA TYR A 278 5.38 -8.88 7.07
C TYR A 278 4.93 -9.63 5.81
N VAL A 279 4.11 -9.03 4.94
CA VAL A 279 3.73 -9.65 3.65
C VAL A 279 4.93 -9.95 2.75
N HIS A 280 6.05 -9.27 2.97
CA HIS A 280 7.28 -9.42 2.20
C HIS A 280 8.30 -10.38 2.85
N ARG A 281 7.96 -10.98 3.98
CA ARG A 281 8.81 -12.00 4.64
C ARG A 281 8.79 -13.30 3.82
N LYS A 282 9.99 -13.84 3.56
CA LYS A 282 10.16 -15.04 2.73
C LYS A 282 9.85 -16.34 3.48
N ASP A 283 9.81 -16.30 4.82
CA ASP A 283 9.49 -17.41 5.71
C ASP A 283 7.99 -17.53 6.04
N LEU A 284 7.16 -16.59 5.53
CA LEU A 284 5.70 -16.60 5.71
C LEU A 284 4.99 -16.96 4.40
N PRO A 285 3.73 -17.42 4.46
CA PRO A 285 3.04 -17.98 3.29
C PRO A 285 2.59 -16.92 2.26
N PHE A 286 2.73 -15.65 2.52
CA PHE A 286 2.10 -14.57 1.75
C PHE A 286 2.51 -14.48 0.29
N ALA A 287 3.77 -14.82 -0.04
CA ALA A 287 4.22 -14.86 -1.43
C ALA A 287 3.44 -15.92 -2.25
N ARG A 288 3.12 -17.07 -1.64
CA ARG A 288 2.28 -18.10 -2.24
C ARG A 288 0.81 -17.68 -2.28
N ASP A 289 0.29 -17.16 -1.17
CA ASP A 289 -1.14 -16.94 -0.97
C ASP A 289 -1.65 -15.72 -1.76
N TYR A 290 -0.81 -14.73 -1.99
CA TYR A 290 -1.15 -13.54 -2.76
C TYR A 290 -0.50 -13.46 -4.15
N ALA A 291 0.59 -14.20 -4.40
CA ALA A 291 1.38 -14.10 -5.64
C ALA A 291 1.64 -12.63 -6.04
N ASP A 292 1.12 -12.18 -7.19
CA ASP A 292 1.25 -10.80 -7.67
C ASP A 292 0.29 -9.81 -7.00
N GLY A 293 -0.57 -10.27 -6.10
CA GLY A 293 -1.59 -9.47 -5.39
C GLY A 293 -1.19 -9.02 -3.99
N GLN A 294 0.08 -9.14 -3.60
CA GLN A 294 0.56 -8.77 -2.26
C GLN A 294 0.29 -7.30 -1.91
N LEU A 295 0.46 -6.39 -2.87
CA LEU A 295 0.34 -4.95 -2.62
C LEU A 295 -1.09 -4.52 -2.32
N GLU A 296 -2.06 -5.10 -2.98
CA GLU A 296 -3.48 -4.78 -2.81
C GLU A 296 -4.26 -5.82 -2.00
N ARG A 297 -3.58 -6.79 -1.38
CA ARG A 297 -4.18 -7.88 -0.60
C ARG A 297 -5.23 -8.70 -1.37
N VAL A 298 -4.97 -8.98 -2.62
CA VAL A 298 -5.83 -9.85 -3.44
C VAL A 298 -5.16 -11.22 -3.57
N PRO A 299 -5.74 -12.29 -3.01
CA PRO A 299 -5.18 -13.63 -3.10
C PRO A 299 -4.96 -14.11 -4.53
N ALA A 300 -4.03 -15.04 -4.70
CA ALA A 300 -3.86 -15.79 -5.94
C ALA A 300 -5.18 -16.54 -6.27
N ARG A 301 -5.51 -16.61 -7.57
CA ARG A 301 -6.68 -17.36 -8.05
C ARG A 301 -6.33 -18.83 -8.26
#